data_ff5879e5dc25e4eb615db11b96102235
#
_entry.id   ff5879e5dc25e4eb615db11b96102235
#
_cell.length_a   1.000
_cell.length_b   1.000
_cell.length_c   1.000
_cell.angle_alpha   90.00
_cell.angle_beta   90.00
_cell.angle_gamma   90.00
#
_symmetry.space_group_name_H-M   'P 1'
#
loop_
_entity.id
_entity.type
_entity.pdbx_description
1 polymer ?
#
loop_
_entity_poly.entity_id
_entity_poly.type
_entity_poly.pdbx_seq_one_letter_code
_entity_poly.pdbx_strand_id
1 'polypeptide(L)'
;MTGNEGCTEEAQFVSGDELRLFQRGNKRHAENAIIRFKLSALLDALSSERAGAIKPSAINLFDLGQINGIPFGFTDAAALPDGSMVFTAIAENTDDAYNDGPCAGATIGIADNNGHLRCLRQLDRPHKVEGVDARVDGDVIRLLLVTDADDADIPAGLFSATIEG
;
A
#
# COMPACT_ATOMS: atom_id res chain seq x y z
N MET A 1 20.23 8.33 16.87
CA MET A 1 19.08 7.57 16.37
C MET A 1 17.97 8.58 16.16
N THR A 2 17.86 9.13 14.97
CA THR A 2 16.73 9.98 14.59
C THR A 2 15.63 9.02 14.21
N GLY A 3 14.61 8.92 15.08
CA GLY A 3 13.40 8.16 14.78
C GLY A 3 12.78 8.68 13.49
N ASN A 4 12.37 7.78 12.64
CA ASN A 4 11.61 8.08 11.43
C ASN A 4 10.19 8.45 11.86
N GLU A 5 10.04 9.66 12.42
CA GLU A 5 8.75 10.17 12.85
C GLU A 5 7.95 10.53 11.59
N GLY A 6 6.97 9.71 11.25
CA GLY A 6 5.98 10.07 10.25
C GLY A 6 5.78 9.11 9.07
N CYS A 7 6.35 7.91 9.10
CA CYS A 7 6.04 6.87 8.12
C CYS A 7 5.44 5.67 8.82
N THR A 8 4.30 5.17 8.35
CA THR A 8 3.63 3.97 8.87
C THR A 8 3.72 2.84 7.84
N GLU A 9 3.73 1.60 8.32
CA GLU A 9 3.57 0.40 7.49
C GLU A 9 2.08 0.12 7.39
N GLU A 10 1.54 0.11 6.15
CA GLU A 10 0.09 -0.01 5.92
C GLU A 10 -0.30 -1.39 5.38
N ALA A 11 0.55 -1.99 4.54
CA ALA A 11 0.26 -3.27 3.93
C ALA A 11 1.48 -4.18 3.90
N GLN A 12 1.22 -5.49 3.89
CA GLN A 12 2.26 -6.49 3.74
C GLN A 12 1.73 -7.77 3.09
N PHE A 13 2.53 -8.37 2.24
CA PHE A 13 2.24 -9.69 1.71
C PHE A 13 3.52 -10.47 1.35
N VAL A 14 3.37 -11.78 1.22
CA VAL A 14 4.42 -12.66 0.72
C VAL A 14 4.19 -12.95 -0.77
N SER A 15 5.23 -12.74 -1.59
CA SER A 15 5.23 -13.09 -3.01
C SER A 15 6.49 -13.87 -3.35
N GLY A 16 6.32 -15.16 -3.69
CA GLY A 16 7.46 -16.05 -3.89
C GLY A 16 8.30 -16.21 -2.62
N ASP A 17 9.58 -15.85 -2.70
CA ASP A 17 10.54 -15.90 -1.59
C ASP A 17 10.78 -14.56 -0.91
N GLU A 18 9.89 -13.59 -1.12
CA GLU A 18 9.99 -12.24 -0.55
C GLU A 18 8.78 -11.86 0.30
N LEU A 19 9.05 -11.21 1.43
CA LEU A 19 8.08 -10.36 2.12
C LEU A 19 8.22 -8.94 1.57
N ARG A 20 7.07 -8.31 1.24
CA ARG A 20 6.99 -6.92 0.81
C ARG A 20 6.18 -6.13 1.83
N LEU A 21 6.78 -5.06 2.35
CA LEU A 21 6.14 -4.10 3.25
C LEU A 21 5.89 -2.81 2.48
N PHE A 22 4.71 -2.24 2.65
CA PHE A 22 4.31 -0.97 2.06
C PHE A 22 4.39 0.11 3.14
N GLN A 23 5.33 1.02 2.96
CA GLN A 23 5.47 2.18 3.82
C GLN A 23 4.71 3.35 3.21
N ARG A 24 3.81 3.92 3.98
CA ARG A 24 3.02 5.09 3.61
C ARG A 24 3.80 6.38 3.86
N GLY A 25 3.80 7.27 2.85
CA GLY A 25 4.17 8.67 3.03
C GLY A 25 3.03 9.47 3.67
N ASN A 26 3.36 10.62 4.22
CA ASN A 26 2.38 11.60 4.73
C ASN A 26 2.65 12.99 4.13
N LYS A 27 1.85 14.00 4.52
CA LYS A 27 1.98 15.37 3.99
C LYS A 27 3.36 16.01 4.23
N ARG A 28 4.08 15.61 5.30
CA ARG A 28 5.45 16.09 5.59
C ARG A 28 6.52 15.28 4.88
N HIS A 29 6.25 13.98 4.65
CA HIS A 29 7.14 13.02 4.03
C HIS A 29 6.35 12.27 2.96
N ALA A 30 6.24 12.85 1.76
CA ALA A 30 5.40 12.33 0.67
C ALA A 30 5.96 11.04 0.02
N GLU A 31 7.12 10.57 0.44
CA GLU A 31 7.75 9.38 -0.11
C GLU A 31 7.05 8.11 0.37
N ASN A 32 6.50 7.38 -0.57
CA ASN A 32 6.02 6.02 -0.36
C ASN A 32 7.12 5.03 -0.73
N ALA A 33 7.19 3.89 -0.06
CA ALA A 33 8.18 2.86 -0.37
C ALA A 33 7.59 1.45 -0.32
N ILE A 34 8.12 0.57 -1.18
CA ILE A 34 7.98 -0.88 -1.03
C ILE A 34 9.33 -1.42 -0.58
N ILE A 35 9.36 -1.97 0.63
CA ILE A 35 10.55 -2.53 1.25
C ILE A 35 10.47 -4.04 1.11
N ARG A 36 11.50 -4.65 0.53
CA ARG A 36 11.55 -6.09 0.23
C ARG A 36 12.53 -6.78 1.14
N PHE A 37 12.14 -7.93 1.66
CA PHE A 37 12.98 -8.78 2.48
C PHE A 37 12.98 -10.20 1.92
N LYS A 38 14.12 -10.88 1.98
CA LYS A 38 14.16 -12.32 1.74
C LYS A 38 13.40 -13.05 2.85
N LEU A 39 12.36 -13.83 2.48
CA LEU A 39 11.51 -14.53 3.44
C LEU A 39 12.32 -15.51 4.30
N SER A 40 13.28 -16.23 3.72
CA SER A 40 14.15 -17.14 4.45
C SER A 40 14.96 -16.42 5.54
N ALA A 41 15.55 -15.25 5.22
CA ALA A 41 16.32 -14.47 6.19
C ALA A 41 15.45 -13.94 7.34
N LEU A 42 14.20 -13.59 7.04
CA LEU A 42 13.22 -13.18 8.04
C LEU A 42 12.86 -14.34 8.98
N LEU A 43 12.54 -15.52 8.41
CA LEU A 43 12.18 -16.71 9.18
C LEU A 43 13.34 -17.20 10.04
N ASP A 44 14.57 -17.17 9.53
CA ASP A 44 15.78 -17.50 10.29
C ASP A 44 15.98 -16.55 11.47
N ALA A 45 15.76 -15.24 11.26
CA ALA A 45 15.87 -14.26 12.32
C ALA A 45 14.80 -14.42 13.40
N LEU A 46 13.55 -14.70 13.01
CA LEU A 46 12.44 -14.96 13.93
C LEU A 46 12.64 -16.26 14.73
N SER A 47 13.34 -17.24 14.16
CA SER A 47 13.66 -18.51 14.83
C SER A 47 14.87 -18.42 15.75
N SER A 48 15.62 -17.32 15.71
CA SER A 48 16.82 -17.08 16.48
C SER A 48 16.50 -16.48 17.86
N GLU A 49 17.14 -16.95 18.92
CA GLU A 49 17.03 -16.34 20.26
C GLU A 49 17.56 -14.90 20.31
N ARG A 50 18.36 -14.52 19.31
CA ARG A 50 18.92 -13.16 19.14
C ARG A 50 18.69 -12.69 17.73
N ALA A 51 17.50 -12.14 17.47
CA ALA A 51 17.22 -11.48 16.21
C ALA A 51 18.15 -10.28 16.01
N GLY A 52 19.05 -10.37 15.04
CA GLY A 52 19.82 -9.22 14.55
C GLY A 52 18.96 -8.36 13.63
N ALA A 53 19.45 -7.15 13.29
CA ALA A 53 18.79 -6.31 12.29
C ALA A 53 18.79 -7.02 10.94
N ILE A 54 17.60 -7.23 10.37
CA ILE A 54 17.44 -7.79 9.03
C ILE A 54 17.56 -6.64 8.03
N LYS A 55 18.44 -6.80 7.04
CA LYS A 55 18.59 -5.80 5.99
C LYS A 55 17.59 -6.09 4.85
N PRO A 56 16.91 -5.06 4.33
CA PRO A 56 16.09 -5.22 3.15
C PRO A 56 16.94 -5.64 1.94
N SER A 57 16.37 -6.47 1.08
CA SER A 57 16.99 -6.86 -0.20
C SER A 57 16.86 -5.76 -1.25
N ALA A 58 15.78 -4.98 -1.19
CA ALA A 58 15.55 -3.81 -2.03
C ALA A 58 14.60 -2.82 -1.34
N ILE A 59 14.69 -1.55 -1.74
CA ILE A 59 13.75 -0.48 -1.38
C ILE A 59 13.40 0.24 -2.68
N ASN A 60 12.12 0.25 -3.05
CA ASN A 60 11.61 0.95 -4.21
C ASN A 60 10.79 2.15 -3.71
N LEU A 61 11.19 3.36 -4.11
CA LEU A 61 10.45 4.59 -3.79
C LEU A 61 9.38 4.85 -4.85
N PHE A 62 8.23 5.37 -4.42
CA PHE A 62 7.10 5.69 -5.27
C PHE A 62 6.64 7.12 -5.07
N ASP A 63 6.51 7.84 -6.18
CA ASP A 63 5.72 9.06 -6.27
C ASP A 63 4.36 8.69 -6.84
N LEU A 64 3.34 8.73 -6.01
CA LEU A 64 1.95 8.43 -6.38
C LEU A 64 1.17 9.68 -6.80
N GLY A 65 1.85 10.83 -6.89
CA GLY A 65 1.23 12.11 -7.17
C GLY A 65 0.45 12.68 -5.99
N GLN A 66 -0.38 13.66 -6.29
CA GLN A 66 -1.16 14.39 -5.27
C GLN A 66 -2.49 14.88 -5.84
N ILE A 67 -3.45 15.16 -4.95
CA ILE A 67 -4.70 15.85 -5.27
C ILE A 67 -4.87 17.05 -4.34
N ASN A 68 -5.13 18.24 -4.89
CA ASN A 68 -5.25 19.48 -4.12
C ASN A 68 -4.05 19.79 -3.20
N GLY A 69 -2.84 19.39 -3.61
CA GLY A 69 -1.63 19.54 -2.80
C GLY A 69 -1.45 18.51 -1.69
N ILE A 70 -2.31 17.49 -1.62
CA ILE A 70 -2.26 16.40 -0.65
C ILE A 70 -1.69 15.16 -1.37
N PRO A 71 -0.53 14.62 -0.94
CA PRO A 71 0.07 13.46 -1.58
C PRO A 71 -0.75 12.20 -1.32
N PHE A 72 -0.74 11.28 -2.29
CA PHE A 72 -1.28 9.93 -2.09
C PHE A 72 -0.30 9.08 -1.27
N GLY A 73 -0.83 8.38 -0.28
CA GLY A 73 -0.12 7.39 0.53
C GLY A 73 -0.73 6.00 0.37
N PHE A 74 0.09 4.94 0.37
CA PHE A 74 -0.39 3.56 0.34
C PHE A 74 -1.36 3.29 1.49
N THR A 75 -2.38 2.45 1.24
CA THR A 75 -3.27 1.92 2.28
C THR A 75 -3.25 0.40 2.31
N ASP A 76 -3.34 -0.29 1.17
CA ASP A 76 -3.27 -1.74 1.12
C ASP A 76 -2.73 -2.24 -0.22
N ALA A 77 -2.37 -3.53 -0.28
CA ALA A 77 -1.88 -4.15 -1.50
C ALA A 77 -2.15 -5.66 -1.56
N ALA A 78 -2.39 -6.16 -2.76
CA ALA A 78 -2.59 -7.57 -3.06
C ALA A 78 -1.60 -8.06 -4.13
N ALA A 79 -1.02 -9.25 -3.91
CA ALA A 79 -0.15 -9.90 -4.88
C ALA A 79 -0.95 -10.46 -6.06
N LEU A 80 -0.39 -10.38 -7.27
CA LEU A 80 -0.90 -11.05 -8.46
C LEU A 80 -0.04 -12.28 -8.81
N PRO A 81 -0.60 -13.26 -9.54
CA PRO A 81 0.10 -14.53 -9.85
C PRO A 81 1.40 -14.38 -10.64
N ASP A 82 1.55 -13.30 -11.41
CA ASP A 82 2.75 -12.99 -12.19
C ASP A 82 3.86 -12.28 -11.38
N GLY A 83 3.63 -12.08 -10.07
CA GLY A 83 4.51 -11.36 -9.17
C GLY A 83 4.33 -9.85 -9.20
N SER A 84 3.49 -9.31 -10.07
CA SER A 84 3.03 -7.93 -9.99
C SER A 84 2.08 -7.75 -8.80
N MET A 85 1.65 -6.54 -8.54
CA MET A 85 0.80 -6.22 -7.40
C MET A 85 -0.20 -5.12 -7.74
N VAL A 86 -1.39 -5.23 -7.17
CA VAL A 86 -2.36 -4.13 -7.10
C VAL A 86 -2.20 -3.48 -5.74
N PHE A 87 -2.31 -2.17 -5.66
CA PHE A 87 -2.33 -1.42 -4.42
C PHE A 87 -3.41 -0.34 -4.44
N THR A 88 -3.83 0.06 -3.25
CA THR A 88 -4.66 1.23 -3.03
C THR A 88 -3.86 2.32 -2.36
N ALA A 89 -4.22 3.57 -2.62
CA ALA A 89 -3.65 4.71 -1.95
C ALA A 89 -4.69 5.83 -1.81
N ILE A 90 -4.61 6.58 -0.73
CA ILE A 90 -5.50 7.71 -0.45
C ILE A 90 -4.70 8.99 -0.21
N ALA A 91 -5.32 10.11 -0.50
CA ALA A 91 -4.82 11.43 -0.16
C ALA A 91 -5.59 11.94 1.07
N GLU A 92 -4.95 11.87 2.22
CA GLU A 92 -5.49 12.33 3.50
C GLU A 92 -4.92 13.67 3.91
N ASN A 93 -5.80 14.61 4.25
CA ASN A 93 -5.38 15.95 4.66
C ASN A 93 -5.00 15.97 6.15
N THR A 94 -3.91 15.30 6.48
CA THR A 94 -3.35 15.26 7.83
C THR A 94 -1.84 15.50 7.81
N ASP A 95 -1.33 16.16 8.84
CA ASP A 95 0.11 16.31 9.09
C ASP A 95 0.62 15.26 10.10
N ASP A 96 -0.29 14.45 10.64
CA ASP A 96 -0.06 13.46 11.68
C ASP A 96 -0.22 12.05 11.11
N ALA A 97 0.63 11.13 11.51
CA ALA A 97 0.56 9.72 11.11
C ALA A 97 -0.45 8.89 11.94
N TYR A 98 -1.00 9.48 13.02
CA TYR A 98 -1.91 8.80 13.96
C TYR A 98 -3.33 9.37 13.96
N ASN A 99 -3.52 10.59 13.46
CA ASN A 99 -4.82 11.22 13.39
C ASN A 99 -5.24 11.38 11.93
N ASP A 100 -6.26 10.65 11.55
CA ASP A 100 -6.78 10.67 10.20
C ASP A 100 -7.45 12.01 9.89
N GLY A 101 -7.28 12.44 8.64
CA GLY A 101 -7.90 13.64 8.11
C GLY A 101 -8.97 13.30 7.07
N PRO A 102 -9.71 14.31 6.58
CA PRO A 102 -10.66 14.07 5.51
C PRO A 102 -9.94 13.55 4.24
N CYS A 103 -10.48 12.47 3.67
CA CYS A 103 -9.98 11.89 2.43
C CYS A 103 -10.32 12.82 1.25
N ALA A 104 -9.31 13.32 0.56
CA ALA A 104 -9.45 14.18 -0.61
C ALA A 104 -9.57 13.39 -1.92
N GLY A 105 -9.11 12.15 -1.95
CA GLY A 105 -9.17 11.27 -3.10
C GLY A 105 -8.57 9.91 -2.83
N ALA A 106 -8.92 8.93 -3.65
CA ALA A 106 -8.38 7.58 -3.62
C ALA A 106 -7.92 7.14 -5.01
N THR A 107 -6.94 6.25 -5.07
CA THR A 107 -6.39 5.72 -6.30
C THR A 107 -6.11 4.22 -6.17
N ILE A 108 -6.17 3.52 -7.31
CA ILE A 108 -5.73 2.14 -7.45
C ILE A 108 -4.55 2.13 -8.42
N GLY A 109 -3.49 1.43 -8.06
CA GLY A 109 -2.32 1.28 -8.91
C GLY A 109 -1.92 -0.17 -9.14
N ILE A 110 -1.18 -0.40 -10.22
CA ILE A 110 -0.51 -1.65 -10.52
C ILE A 110 0.99 -1.38 -10.61
N ALA A 111 1.78 -2.12 -9.85
CA ALA A 111 3.23 -2.13 -9.99
C ALA A 111 3.72 -3.51 -10.42
N ASP A 112 4.76 -3.56 -11.25
CA ASP A 112 5.34 -4.82 -11.68
C ASP A 112 6.20 -5.48 -10.58
N ASN A 113 6.68 -6.68 -10.85
CA ASN A 113 7.51 -7.43 -9.91
C ASN A 113 8.82 -6.70 -9.55
N ASN A 114 9.29 -5.77 -10.36
CA ASN A 114 10.49 -4.96 -10.10
C ASN A 114 10.18 -3.68 -9.32
N GLY A 115 8.89 -3.40 -9.07
CA GLY A 115 8.45 -2.19 -8.40
C GLY A 115 8.29 -0.97 -9.33
N HIS A 116 8.13 -1.18 -10.65
CA HIS A 116 7.81 -0.08 -11.55
C HIS A 116 6.30 0.10 -11.64
N LEU A 117 5.86 1.33 -11.46
CA LEU A 117 4.45 1.71 -11.61
C LEU A 117 4.02 1.52 -13.07
N ARG A 118 3.03 0.66 -13.31
CA ARG A 118 2.45 0.39 -14.64
C ARG A 118 1.19 1.20 -14.89
N CYS A 119 0.37 1.35 -13.86
CA CYS A 119 -0.91 2.02 -13.95
C CYS A 119 -1.23 2.70 -12.62
N LEU A 120 -1.84 3.87 -12.69
CA LEU A 120 -2.41 4.57 -11.54
C LEU A 120 -3.72 5.21 -12.00
N ARG A 121 -4.83 4.87 -11.34
CA ARG A 121 -6.17 5.37 -11.69
C ARG A 121 -6.84 5.93 -10.44
N GLN A 122 -7.19 7.20 -10.49
CA GLN A 122 -7.99 7.83 -9.44
C GLN A 122 -9.42 7.29 -9.48
N LEU A 123 -10.01 7.06 -8.31
CA LEU A 123 -11.41 6.70 -8.17
C LEU A 123 -12.31 7.93 -8.34
N ASP A 124 -13.53 7.72 -8.85
CA ASP A 124 -14.48 8.80 -9.11
C ASP A 124 -14.96 9.51 -7.82
N ARG A 125 -14.83 8.85 -6.69
CA ARG A 125 -15.22 9.37 -5.37
C ARG A 125 -14.11 9.20 -4.37
N PRO A 126 -13.98 10.13 -3.39
CA PRO A 126 -12.96 10.07 -2.35
C PRO A 126 -13.36 9.07 -1.24
N HIS A 127 -13.53 7.79 -1.62
CA HIS A 127 -13.71 6.74 -0.63
C HIS A 127 -12.37 6.45 0.04
N LYS A 128 -12.37 6.38 1.37
CA LYS A 128 -11.21 5.94 2.13
C LYS A 128 -11.09 4.41 2.00
N VAL A 129 -10.39 3.96 0.94
CA VAL A 129 -10.18 2.53 0.67
C VAL A 129 -9.00 2.06 1.51
N GLU A 130 -9.25 1.14 2.45
CA GLU A 130 -8.27 0.61 3.40
C GLU A 130 -7.97 -0.88 3.20
N GLY A 131 -8.69 -1.53 2.29
CA GLY A 131 -8.42 -2.94 1.96
C GLY A 131 -8.66 -3.26 0.50
N VAL A 132 -7.80 -4.14 -0.07
CA VAL A 132 -7.94 -4.66 -1.43
C VAL A 132 -7.65 -6.15 -1.51
N ASP A 133 -8.56 -6.92 -2.12
CA ASP A 133 -8.29 -8.27 -2.64
C ASP A 133 -8.33 -8.23 -4.17
N ALA A 134 -7.46 -8.99 -4.82
CA ALA A 134 -7.34 -9.01 -6.27
C ALA A 134 -7.30 -10.43 -6.83
N ARG A 135 -8.06 -10.68 -7.88
CA ARG A 135 -8.09 -11.97 -8.59
C ARG A 135 -7.98 -11.76 -10.10
N VAL A 136 -7.10 -12.52 -10.72
CA VAL A 136 -6.97 -12.54 -12.18
C VAL A 136 -7.99 -13.52 -12.76
N ASP A 137 -8.81 -13.05 -13.71
CA ASP A 137 -9.81 -13.81 -14.43
C ASP A 137 -9.64 -13.55 -15.94
N GLY A 138 -8.85 -14.38 -16.62
CA GLY A 138 -8.42 -14.14 -18.01
C GLY A 138 -7.58 -12.86 -18.10
N ASP A 139 -8.01 -11.92 -18.95
CA ASP A 139 -7.33 -10.63 -19.16
C ASP A 139 -7.84 -9.53 -18.22
N VAL A 140 -8.65 -9.89 -17.22
CA VAL A 140 -9.26 -8.93 -16.30
C VAL A 140 -8.79 -9.19 -14.88
N ILE A 141 -8.45 -8.13 -14.16
CA ILE A 141 -8.20 -8.16 -12.71
C ILE A 141 -9.49 -7.71 -12.01
N ARG A 142 -10.10 -8.62 -11.25
CA ARG A 142 -11.26 -8.32 -10.40
C ARG A 142 -10.77 -7.90 -9.02
N LEU A 143 -11.31 -6.80 -8.54
CA LEU A 143 -10.97 -6.22 -7.25
C LEU A 143 -12.17 -6.25 -6.32
N LEU A 144 -11.89 -6.52 -5.04
CA LEU A 144 -12.79 -6.31 -3.93
C LEU A 144 -12.15 -5.25 -3.03
N LEU A 145 -12.87 -4.17 -2.75
CA LEU A 145 -12.36 -3.02 -2.01
C LEU A 145 -13.18 -2.82 -0.76
N VAL A 146 -12.52 -2.56 0.35
CA VAL A 146 -13.15 -2.23 1.64
C VAL A 146 -12.77 -0.82 2.03
N THR A 147 -13.74 -0.06 2.54
CA THR A 147 -13.50 1.30 3.04
C THR A 147 -13.64 1.34 4.56
N ASP A 148 -12.88 2.26 5.18
CA ASP A 148 -13.08 2.65 6.56
C ASP A 148 -13.12 4.19 6.64
N ALA A 149 -14.19 4.73 7.21
CA ALA A 149 -14.36 6.17 7.35
C ALA A 149 -13.75 6.73 8.64
N ASP A 150 -13.22 5.86 9.52
CA ASP A 150 -12.80 6.18 10.91
C ASP A 150 -13.88 6.92 11.72
N ASP A 151 -15.13 6.64 11.40
CA ASP A 151 -16.31 7.19 12.04
C ASP A 151 -17.25 6.05 12.42
N ALA A 152 -17.52 5.89 13.71
CA ALA A 152 -18.35 4.81 14.24
C ALA A 152 -19.81 4.84 13.73
N ASP A 153 -20.27 5.98 13.22
CA ASP A 153 -21.62 6.16 12.67
C ASP A 153 -21.65 5.89 11.16
N ILE A 154 -20.52 5.72 10.50
CA ILE A 154 -20.42 5.43 9.05
C ILE A 154 -19.97 3.98 8.85
N PRO A 155 -20.83 3.09 8.38
CA PRO A 155 -20.45 1.69 8.16
C PRO A 155 -19.42 1.55 7.05
N ALA A 156 -18.51 0.59 7.19
CA ALA A 156 -17.58 0.19 6.14
C ALA A 156 -18.32 -0.22 4.86
N GLY A 157 -17.85 0.25 3.73
CA GLY A 157 -18.38 -0.09 2.41
C GLY A 157 -17.59 -1.24 1.78
N LEU A 158 -18.29 -2.12 1.05
CA LEU A 158 -17.69 -3.16 0.23
C LEU A 158 -18.01 -2.86 -1.24
N PHE A 159 -16.98 -2.73 -2.06
CA PHE A 159 -17.11 -2.40 -3.47
C PHE A 159 -16.40 -3.43 -4.35
N SER A 160 -16.83 -3.55 -5.59
CA SER A 160 -16.11 -4.32 -6.62
C SER A 160 -15.70 -3.40 -7.75
N ALA A 161 -14.51 -3.66 -8.31
CA ALA A 161 -14.02 -2.97 -9.49
C ALA A 161 -13.33 -3.98 -10.43
N THR A 162 -13.11 -3.56 -11.68
CA THR A 162 -12.36 -4.35 -12.67
C THR A 162 -11.32 -3.47 -13.35
N ILE A 163 -10.14 -4.05 -13.59
CA ILE A 163 -9.09 -3.45 -14.39
C ILE A 163 -8.86 -4.37 -15.58
N GLU A 164 -9.00 -3.85 -16.79
CA GLU A 164 -8.61 -4.53 -18.02
C GLU A 164 -7.08 -4.48 -18.15
N GLY A 165 -6.46 -5.62 -18.47
CA GLY A 165 -5.02 -5.79 -18.62
C GLY A 165 -4.45 -5.15 -19.87
#